data_abb094d10979d9a4c7ad3ad5e9702e77
#
_entry.id   abb094d10979d9a4c7ad3ad5e9702e77
#
_cell.length_a   1.000
_cell.length_b   1.000
_cell.length_c   1.000
_cell.angle_alpha   90.00
_cell.angle_beta   90.00
_cell.angle_gamma   90.00
#
_symmetry.space_group_name_H-M   'P 1'
#
loop_
_entity.id
_entity.type
_entity.pdbx_description
1 polymer ?
#
loop_
_entity_poly.entity_id
_entity_poly.type
_entity_poly.pdbx_seq_one_letter_code
_entity_poly.pdbx_strand_id
1 'polypeptide(L)'
;RINRIVAAEDALFPGEIRTGGVEVSTIQGRYVPPMLTEDEVNNQYDEIMNQDISETEKSLRLFLFISKNQIFWDGNKRTALLTANKIMFSKGLGLLSIPENSYNNFNDLLFKYFDDSLYTEESMILSLIYENCIFGINYSGV
;
A
#
# COMPACT_ATOMS: atom_id res chain seq x y z
N ARG A 1 1.99 -12.51 -7.92
CA ARG A 1 3.29 -12.60 -8.59
C ARG A 1 4.35 -11.69 -7.97
N ILE A 2 4.05 -10.40 -7.78
CA ILE A 2 5.01 -9.42 -7.22
C ILE A 2 5.51 -9.88 -5.84
N ASN A 3 4.60 -10.25 -4.94
CA ASN A 3 5.01 -10.69 -3.60
C ASN A 3 5.89 -11.94 -3.63
N ARG A 4 5.65 -12.87 -4.54
CA ARG A 4 6.49 -14.07 -4.68
C ARG A 4 7.95 -13.74 -4.92
N ILE A 5 8.22 -12.67 -5.64
CA ILE A 5 9.59 -12.20 -5.91
C ILE A 5 10.13 -11.42 -4.73
N VAL A 6 9.34 -10.47 -4.22
CA VAL A 6 9.74 -9.55 -3.14
C VAL A 6 10.05 -10.28 -1.84
N ALA A 7 9.27 -11.30 -1.49
CA ALA A 7 9.37 -12.04 -0.24
C ALA A 7 10.06 -13.41 -0.39
N ALA A 8 10.75 -13.66 -1.49
CA ALA A 8 11.31 -14.97 -1.80
C ALA A 8 12.28 -15.50 -0.74
N GLU A 9 13.03 -14.61 -0.09
CA GLU A 9 14.03 -14.98 0.92
C GLU A 9 13.50 -14.86 2.36
N ASP A 10 12.43 -14.10 2.56
CA ASP A 10 11.94 -13.73 3.89
C ASP A 10 10.73 -14.54 4.34
N ALA A 11 9.86 -14.91 3.40
CA ALA A 11 8.61 -15.59 3.71
C ALA A 11 8.69 -17.09 3.51
N LEU A 12 8.01 -17.84 4.39
CA LEU A 12 7.85 -19.29 4.23
C LEU A 12 7.02 -19.66 2.98
N PHE A 13 6.03 -18.82 2.65
CA PHE A 13 5.11 -19.03 1.55
C PHE A 13 5.03 -17.77 0.67
N PRO A 14 6.06 -17.47 -0.13
CA PRO A 14 6.08 -16.26 -0.95
C PRO A 14 4.96 -16.26 -2.01
N GLY A 15 4.22 -15.17 -2.07
CA GLY A 15 3.15 -14.98 -3.06
C GLY A 15 1.81 -15.61 -2.69
N GLU A 16 1.72 -16.25 -1.53
CA GLU A 16 0.47 -16.80 -1.02
C GLU A 16 -0.21 -15.82 -0.06
N ILE A 17 -1.53 -15.74 -0.16
CA ILE A 17 -2.33 -15.00 0.81
C ILE A 17 -2.24 -15.73 2.14
N ARG A 18 -1.93 -15.01 3.21
CA ARG A 18 -1.74 -15.61 4.52
C ARG A 18 -3.05 -16.21 5.06
N THR A 19 -2.91 -17.32 5.74
CA THR A 19 -4.00 -18.05 6.40
C THR A 19 -3.88 -18.01 7.93
N GLY A 20 -2.92 -17.26 8.46
CA GLY A 20 -2.67 -17.11 9.89
C GLY A 20 -2.50 -15.66 10.31
N GLY A 21 -2.59 -15.41 11.60
CA GLY A 21 -2.37 -14.10 12.18
C GLY A 21 -0.94 -13.61 12.02
N VAL A 22 -0.79 -12.31 11.83
CA VAL A 22 0.50 -11.60 11.88
C VAL A 22 0.36 -10.37 12.74
N GLU A 23 1.47 -9.83 13.19
CA GLU A 23 1.53 -8.61 13.97
C GLU A 23 2.59 -7.69 13.38
N VAL A 24 2.25 -6.41 13.25
CA VAL A 24 3.18 -5.38 12.81
C VAL A 24 3.60 -4.56 14.02
N SER A 25 4.87 -4.59 14.36
CA SER A 25 5.44 -3.76 15.42
C SER A 25 6.01 -2.47 14.82
N THR A 26 5.67 -1.35 15.44
CA THR A 26 6.19 -0.03 15.08
C THR A 26 6.65 0.70 16.34
N ILE A 27 7.29 1.86 16.15
CA ILE A 27 7.68 2.73 17.26
C ILE A 27 6.44 3.20 18.04
N GLN A 28 5.31 3.38 17.36
CA GLN A 28 4.05 3.83 17.95
C GLN A 28 3.27 2.72 18.66
N GLY A 29 3.58 1.46 18.40
CA GLY A 29 2.91 0.33 19.02
C GLY A 29 2.77 -0.88 18.10
N ARG A 30 1.80 -1.72 18.40
CA ARG A 30 1.50 -2.96 17.69
C ARG A 30 0.20 -2.84 16.92
N TYR A 31 0.20 -3.38 15.73
CA TYR A 31 -0.99 -3.47 14.90
C TYR A 31 -1.23 -4.93 14.49
N VAL A 32 -2.46 -5.40 14.71
CA VAL A 32 -2.90 -6.73 14.29
C VAL A 32 -3.86 -6.56 13.13
N PRO A 33 -3.40 -6.81 11.90
CA PRO A 33 -4.25 -6.66 10.73
C PRO A 33 -5.33 -7.74 10.67
N PRO A 34 -6.48 -7.46 10.04
CA PRO A 34 -7.50 -8.46 9.82
C PRO A 34 -6.99 -9.58 8.93
N MET A 35 -7.53 -10.77 9.10
CA MET A 35 -7.24 -11.89 8.22
C MET A 35 -8.34 -11.98 7.17
N LEU A 36 -7.97 -11.78 5.91
CA LEU A 36 -8.87 -11.85 4.77
C LEU A 36 -8.71 -13.18 4.05
N THR A 37 -9.82 -13.73 3.58
CA THR A 37 -9.80 -14.87 2.66
C THR A 37 -9.37 -14.42 1.27
N GLU A 38 -8.97 -15.37 0.43
CA GLU A 38 -8.62 -15.08 -0.96
C GLU A 38 -9.78 -14.42 -1.72
N ASP A 39 -11.01 -14.87 -1.48
CA ASP A 39 -12.20 -14.28 -2.10
C ASP A 39 -12.42 -12.83 -1.65
N GLU A 40 -12.25 -12.55 -0.37
CA GLU A 40 -12.36 -11.18 0.16
C GLU A 40 -11.28 -10.26 -0.42
N VAL A 41 -10.04 -10.74 -0.55
CA VAL A 41 -8.95 -9.98 -1.19
C VAL A 41 -9.28 -9.68 -2.64
N ASN A 42 -9.72 -10.68 -3.40
CA ASN A 42 -10.06 -10.50 -4.81
C ASN A 42 -11.27 -9.56 -4.98
N ASN A 43 -12.29 -9.68 -4.14
CA ASN A 43 -13.46 -8.80 -4.20
C ASN A 43 -13.10 -7.34 -3.90
N GLN A 44 -12.29 -7.09 -2.88
CA GLN A 44 -11.85 -5.73 -2.55
C GLN A 44 -10.92 -5.15 -3.62
N TYR A 45 -10.04 -5.96 -4.19
CA TYR A 45 -9.22 -5.56 -5.33
C TYR A 45 -10.09 -5.14 -6.53
N ASP A 46 -11.06 -5.96 -6.89
CA ASP A 46 -11.97 -5.67 -8.01
C ASP A 46 -12.80 -4.42 -7.74
N GLU A 47 -13.25 -4.23 -6.51
CA GLU A 47 -13.98 -3.02 -6.09
C GLU A 47 -13.13 -1.77 -6.29
N ILE A 48 -11.87 -1.76 -5.87
CA ILE A 48 -10.96 -0.63 -6.08
C ILE A 48 -10.74 -0.38 -7.58
N MET A 49 -10.46 -1.43 -8.34
CA MET A 49 -10.11 -1.28 -9.75
C MET A 49 -11.29 -0.89 -10.64
N ASN A 50 -12.52 -1.17 -10.22
CA ASN A 50 -13.74 -0.85 -10.96
C ASN A 50 -14.41 0.46 -10.53
N GLN A 51 -13.86 1.16 -9.53
CA GLN A 51 -14.38 2.47 -9.15
C GLN A 51 -14.16 3.51 -10.25
N ASP A 52 -15.10 4.44 -10.36
CA ASP A 52 -14.99 5.60 -11.26
C ASP A 52 -14.14 6.71 -10.63
N ILE A 53 -12.87 6.42 -10.52
CA ILE A 53 -11.83 7.30 -9.96
C ILE A 53 -10.61 7.30 -10.88
N SER A 54 -9.70 8.25 -10.69
CA SER A 54 -8.46 8.32 -11.47
C SER A 54 -7.58 7.08 -11.26
N GLU A 55 -6.76 6.77 -12.25
CA GLU A 55 -5.79 5.66 -12.13
C GLU A 55 -4.76 5.91 -11.02
N THR A 56 -4.41 7.17 -10.78
CA THR A 56 -3.55 7.55 -9.65
C THR A 56 -4.23 7.19 -8.33
N GLU A 57 -5.48 7.56 -8.14
CA GLU A 57 -6.23 7.23 -6.92
C GLU A 57 -6.40 5.73 -6.73
N LYS A 58 -6.67 4.97 -7.79
CA LYS A 58 -6.71 3.50 -7.74
C LYS A 58 -5.39 2.92 -7.24
N SER A 59 -4.27 3.43 -7.76
CA SER A 59 -2.93 3.00 -7.35
C SER A 59 -2.67 3.26 -5.87
N LEU A 60 -3.04 4.43 -5.38
CA LEU A 60 -2.87 4.80 -3.97
C LEU A 60 -3.79 3.99 -3.04
N ARG A 61 -5.04 3.77 -3.44
CA ARG A 61 -5.96 2.93 -2.68
C ARG A 61 -5.48 1.48 -2.61
N LEU A 62 -4.94 0.96 -3.69
CA LEU A 62 -4.36 -0.38 -3.73
C LEU A 62 -3.12 -0.49 -2.84
N PHE A 63 -2.26 0.53 -2.85
CA PHE A 63 -1.13 0.63 -1.93
C PHE A 63 -1.60 0.55 -0.46
N LEU A 64 -2.58 1.34 -0.08
CA LEU A 64 -3.13 1.35 1.27
C LEU A 64 -3.81 0.02 1.64
N PHE A 65 -4.56 -0.55 0.71
CA PHE A 65 -5.24 -1.82 0.92
C PHE A 65 -4.26 -2.96 1.23
N ILE A 66 -3.22 -3.12 0.43
CA ILE A 66 -2.21 -4.16 0.65
C ILE A 66 -1.43 -3.91 1.95
N SER A 67 -1.06 -2.66 2.22
CA SER A 67 -0.29 -2.29 3.40
C SER A 67 -1.10 -2.46 4.69
N LYS A 68 -2.34 -2.00 4.72
CA LYS A 68 -3.20 -2.08 5.91
C LYS A 68 -3.55 -3.52 6.27
N ASN A 69 -3.95 -4.29 5.29
CA ASN A 69 -4.44 -5.65 5.54
C ASN A 69 -3.32 -6.69 5.63
N GLN A 70 -2.08 -6.33 5.32
CA GLN A 70 -0.95 -7.27 5.39
C GLN A 70 -1.32 -8.62 4.74
N ILE A 71 -1.72 -8.56 3.48
CA ILE A 71 -2.36 -9.67 2.74
C ILE A 71 -1.49 -10.92 2.67
N PHE A 72 -0.19 -10.72 2.54
CA PHE A 72 0.80 -11.80 2.42
C PHE A 72 1.52 -12.06 3.75
N TRP A 73 2.26 -13.15 3.81
CA TRP A 73 3.04 -13.51 5.00
C TRP A 73 4.17 -12.53 5.32
N ASP A 74 4.77 -11.95 4.30
CA ASP A 74 5.83 -10.93 4.44
C ASP A 74 5.94 -10.07 3.18
N GLY A 75 6.72 -8.99 3.26
CA GLY A 75 6.98 -8.09 2.13
C GLY A 75 5.79 -7.24 1.70
N ASN A 76 4.82 -7.01 2.56
CA ASN A 76 3.57 -6.34 2.20
C ASN A 76 3.77 -4.88 1.75
N LYS A 77 4.58 -4.08 2.44
CA LYS A 77 4.83 -2.68 2.02
C LYS A 77 5.58 -2.61 0.70
N ARG A 78 6.59 -3.44 0.51
CA ARG A 78 7.33 -3.52 -0.76
C ARG A 78 6.43 -3.97 -1.91
N THR A 79 5.59 -4.98 -1.65
CA THR A 79 4.60 -5.46 -2.62
C THR A 79 3.58 -4.37 -2.94
N ALA A 80 3.07 -3.67 -1.95
CA ALA A 80 2.13 -2.57 -2.12
C ALA A 80 2.71 -1.46 -3.00
N LEU A 81 3.95 -1.05 -2.72
CA LEU A 81 4.65 -0.01 -3.47
C LEU A 81 4.87 -0.41 -4.94
N LEU A 82 5.36 -1.61 -5.17
CA LEU A 82 5.61 -2.11 -6.53
C LEU A 82 4.32 -2.34 -7.32
N THR A 83 3.27 -2.78 -6.65
CA THR A 83 1.95 -2.97 -7.29
C THR A 83 1.36 -1.63 -7.74
N ALA A 84 1.39 -0.62 -6.87
CA ALA A 84 0.96 0.72 -7.21
C ALA A 84 1.78 1.30 -8.37
N ASN A 85 3.10 1.18 -8.32
CA ASN A 85 3.99 1.68 -9.36
C ASN A 85 3.81 0.96 -10.69
N LYS A 86 3.46 -0.31 -10.70
CA LYS A 86 3.13 -1.02 -11.93
C LYS A 86 1.98 -0.35 -12.68
N ILE A 87 0.93 0.06 -11.96
CA ILE A 87 -0.19 0.79 -12.55
C ILE A 87 0.26 2.17 -13.02
N MET A 88 0.96 2.92 -12.16
CA MET A 88 1.39 4.28 -12.47
C MET A 88 2.32 4.33 -13.66
N PHE A 89 3.29 3.44 -13.75
CA PHE A 89 4.18 3.36 -14.91
C PHE A 89 3.44 2.98 -16.19
N SER A 90 2.52 2.02 -16.13
CA SER A 90 1.74 1.60 -17.30
C SER A 90 0.87 2.71 -17.86
N LYS A 91 0.53 3.71 -17.06
CA LYS A 91 -0.30 4.85 -17.42
C LYS A 91 0.49 6.16 -17.56
N GLY A 92 1.81 6.13 -17.38
CA GLY A 92 2.64 7.34 -17.49
C GLY A 92 2.39 8.39 -16.41
N LEU A 93 1.99 7.97 -15.21
CA LEU A 93 1.54 8.87 -14.13
C LEU A 93 2.63 9.27 -13.14
N GLY A 94 3.84 8.77 -13.32
CA GLY A 94 4.96 9.05 -12.43
C GLY A 94 5.31 7.88 -11.52
N LEU A 95 6.04 8.19 -10.45
CA LEU A 95 6.60 7.23 -9.50
C LEU A 95 6.08 7.51 -8.10
N LEU A 96 5.50 6.53 -7.45
CA LEU A 96 5.22 6.55 -6.03
C LEU A 96 6.50 6.17 -5.27
N SER A 97 7.00 7.11 -4.47
CA SER A 97 8.18 6.92 -3.64
C SER A 97 8.05 7.75 -2.37
N ILE A 98 8.48 7.21 -1.25
CA ILE A 98 8.45 7.91 0.03
C ILE A 98 9.81 8.58 0.25
N PRO A 99 9.90 9.93 0.24
CA PRO A 99 11.16 10.61 0.48
C PRO A 99 11.70 10.34 1.89
N GLU A 100 13.01 10.23 2.01
CA GLU A 100 13.68 9.96 3.29
C GLU A 100 13.32 10.99 4.37
N ASN A 101 13.26 12.26 4.02
CA ASN A 101 12.91 13.34 4.93
C ASN A 101 11.45 13.30 5.41
N SER A 102 10.58 12.60 4.71
CA SER A 102 9.16 12.43 5.06
C SER A 102 8.86 11.06 5.67
N TYR A 103 9.86 10.18 5.74
CA TYR A 103 9.65 8.77 6.10
C TYR A 103 9.01 8.58 7.47
N ASN A 104 9.49 9.29 8.49
CA ASN A 104 8.98 9.16 9.85
C ASN A 104 7.53 9.66 9.96
N ASN A 105 7.24 10.81 9.36
CA ASN A 105 5.88 11.37 9.34
C ASN A 105 4.91 10.47 8.56
N PHE A 106 5.36 9.93 7.45
CA PHE A 106 4.58 9.00 6.65
C PHE A 106 4.25 7.73 7.43
N ASN A 107 5.24 7.10 8.07
CA ASN A 107 5.02 5.89 8.86
C ASN A 107 4.10 6.14 10.05
N ASP A 108 4.22 7.29 10.71
CA ASP A 108 3.34 7.67 11.82
C ASP A 108 1.88 7.79 11.36
N LEU A 109 1.63 8.46 10.25
CA LEU A 109 0.30 8.57 9.67
C LEU A 109 -0.23 7.24 9.16
N LEU A 110 0.61 6.43 8.55
CA LEU A 110 0.23 5.11 8.07
C LEU A 110 -0.18 4.19 9.23
N PHE A 111 0.56 4.24 10.33
CA PHE A 111 0.21 3.50 11.54
C PHE A 111 -1.14 3.96 12.12
N LYS A 112 -1.36 5.25 12.21
CA LYS A 112 -2.65 5.82 12.66
C LYS A 112 -3.81 5.42 11.75
N TYR A 113 -3.57 5.35 10.46
CA TYR A 113 -4.56 4.86 9.51
C TYR A 113 -4.85 3.37 9.69
N PHE A 114 -3.84 2.55 10.01
CA PHE A 114 -4.02 1.13 10.27
C PHE A 114 -4.84 0.88 11.54
N ASP A 115 -4.61 1.67 12.56
CA ASP A 115 -5.35 1.60 13.82
C ASP A 115 -6.58 2.51 13.76
N ASP A 116 -7.72 1.95 13.41
CA ASP A 116 -8.99 2.67 13.30
C ASP A 116 -9.37 3.44 14.57
N SER A 117 -8.80 3.09 15.74
CA SER A 117 -9.04 3.79 17.00
C SER A 117 -8.46 5.20 17.04
N LEU A 118 -7.52 5.52 16.15
CA LEU A 118 -6.82 6.80 16.11
C LEU A 118 -7.40 7.81 15.11
N TYR A 119 -8.54 7.52 14.51
CA TYR A 119 -9.33 8.44 13.68
C TYR A 119 -8.59 9.10 12.50
N THR A 120 -7.65 8.41 11.88
CA THR A 120 -7.05 8.92 10.65
C THR A 120 -7.94 8.57 9.46
N GLU A 121 -8.54 9.58 8.85
CA GLU A 121 -9.37 9.38 7.67
C GLU A 121 -8.51 8.98 6.47
N GLU A 122 -9.00 8.01 5.69
CA GLU A 122 -8.32 7.55 4.48
C GLU A 122 -8.03 8.70 3.51
N SER A 123 -8.93 9.67 3.38
CA SER A 123 -8.76 10.86 2.55
C SER A 123 -7.54 11.70 2.94
N MET A 124 -7.22 11.78 4.24
CA MET A 124 -6.06 12.54 4.70
C MET A 124 -4.75 11.89 4.27
N ILE A 125 -4.64 10.57 4.42
CA ILE A 125 -3.42 9.87 4.00
C ILE A 125 -3.27 9.82 2.48
N LEU A 126 -4.38 9.69 1.73
CA LEU A 126 -4.36 9.77 0.27
C LEU A 126 -3.85 11.13 -0.20
N SER A 127 -4.34 12.23 0.39
CA SER A 127 -3.86 13.58 0.07
C SER A 127 -2.39 13.77 0.38
N LEU A 128 -1.94 13.28 1.53
CA LEU A 128 -0.53 13.36 1.91
C LEU A 128 0.37 12.63 0.90
N ILE A 129 0.00 11.41 0.52
CA ILE A 129 0.75 10.61 -0.46
C ILE A 129 0.77 11.33 -1.81
N TYR A 130 -0.39 11.81 -2.25
CA TYR A 130 -0.51 12.50 -3.53
C TYR A 130 0.37 13.75 -3.59
N GLU A 131 0.38 14.55 -2.54
CA GLU A 131 1.10 15.82 -2.50
C GLU A 131 2.63 15.65 -2.33
N ASN A 132 3.07 14.60 -1.62
CA ASN A 132 4.46 14.49 -1.16
C ASN A 132 5.23 13.29 -1.71
N CYS A 133 4.54 12.26 -2.19
CA CYS A 133 5.17 10.98 -2.53
C CYS A 133 5.07 10.60 -4.01
N ILE A 134 4.46 11.44 -4.86
CA ILE A 134 4.38 11.18 -6.30
C ILE A 134 5.32 12.08 -7.04
N PHE A 135 6.22 11.46 -7.80
CA PHE A 135 7.21 12.12 -8.63
C PHE A 135 6.95 11.78 -10.09
N GLY A 136 6.50 12.74 -10.86
CA GLY A 136 6.20 12.57 -12.27
C GLY A 136 7.34 13.05 -13.16
N ILE A 137 7.29 12.64 -14.42
CA ILE A 137 8.07 13.29 -15.46
C ILE A 137 7.38 14.63 -15.74
N ASN A 138 8.05 15.72 -15.47
CA ASN A 138 7.49 17.04 -15.70
C ASN A 138 7.82 17.49 -17.13
N TYR A 139 6.83 17.50 -17.99
CA TYR A 139 6.96 17.99 -19.37
C TYR A 139 6.70 19.47 -19.52
N SER A 140 6.29 20.16 -18.46
CA SER A 140 5.89 21.57 -18.54
C SER A 140 7.06 22.55 -18.82
N GLY A 141 8.29 22.11 -18.65
CA GLY A 141 9.49 22.91 -18.93
C GLY A 141 10.15 22.63 -20.27
N VAL A 142 9.52 21.84 -21.08
CA VAL A 142 10.06 21.45 -22.39
C VAL A 142 9.56 22.37 -23.48
#